data_bc4a9aba2378e4a8b85593cd0a2bfadc
#
_entry.id   bc4a9aba2378e4a8b85593cd0a2bfadc
#
_cell.length_a   1.000
_cell.length_b   1.000
_cell.length_c   1.000
_cell.angle_alpha   90.00
_cell.angle_beta   90.00
_cell.angle_gamma   90.00
#
_symmetry.space_group_name_H-M   'P 1'
#
loop_
_entity.id
_entity.type
_entity.pdbx_description
1 polymer ?
#
loop_
_entity_poly.entity_id
_entity_poly.type
_entity_poly.pdbx_seq_one_letter_code
_entity_poly.pdbx_strand_id
1 'polypeptide(L)'
;QDDIDSLVDEAEQTIFEIARSKKGEGFVPMSSIVPRAFERIEKLFERKEHITGVATGFTDLDHMTAGFQPSDLIILAGRPSMGKTALAMNMVQHAAIVEKMPVAVFSLEMSMDQLALRMLCSIGRVDSQRIRTGRLKKRDWPNLTRATGILSDARIFIDDSAGLSVLEMRAKARRLKSEHDLGLVVIDYLQLMPVSYTHLRAHETKAN
;
A
#
# COMPACT_ATOMS: atom_id res chain seq x y z
N GLN A 1 -1.08 -41.96 28.31
CA GLN A 1 -2.37 -41.62 27.67
C GLN A 1 -2.81 -40.23 28.12
N ASP A 2 -2.68 -39.88 29.40
CA ASP A 2 -3.05 -38.57 30.00
C ASP A 2 -2.26 -37.37 29.43
N ASP A 3 -1.03 -37.60 28.92
CA ASP A 3 -0.17 -36.57 28.37
C ASP A 3 -0.56 -36.13 26.94
N ILE A 4 -1.17 -37.07 26.18
CA ILE A 4 -1.65 -36.78 24.82
C ILE A 4 -3.00 -36.04 24.89
N ASP A 5 -3.87 -36.42 25.80
CA ASP A 5 -5.19 -35.79 25.96
C ASP A 5 -5.01 -34.33 26.46
N SER A 6 -4.07 -34.07 27.36
CA SER A 6 -3.75 -32.70 27.82
C SER A 6 -3.16 -31.82 26.69
N LEU A 7 -2.38 -32.40 25.78
CA LEU A 7 -1.78 -31.71 24.64
C LEU A 7 -2.84 -31.38 23.56
N VAL A 8 -3.83 -32.25 23.40
CA VAL A 8 -4.98 -32.02 22.50
C VAL A 8 -5.85 -30.89 23.05
N ASP A 9 -6.15 -30.89 24.34
CA ASP A 9 -6.95 -29.86 25.01
C ASP A 9 -6.27 -28.49 24.92
N GLU A 10 -4.95 -28.42 25.12
CA GLU A 10 -4.17 -27.17 24.99
C GLU A 10 -4.15 -26.66 23.56
N ALA A 11 -4.05 -27.56 22.57
CA ALA A 11 -4.13 -27.21 21.15
C ALA A 11 -5.54 -26.71 20.78
N GLU A 12 -6.60 -27.37 21.25
CA GLU A 12 -7.98 -26.92 21.03
C GLU A 12 -8.24 -25.56 21.69
N GLN A 13 -7.77 -25.33 22.89
CA GLN A 13 -7.91 -24.06 23.59
C GLN A 13 -7.17 -22.94 22.84
N THR A 14 -5.96 -23.19 22.35
CA THR A 14 -5.18 -22.26 21.57
C THR A 14 -5.86 -21.92 20.25
N ILE A 15 -6.41 -22.93 19.54
CA ILE A 15 -7.18 -22.74 18.29
C ILE A 15 -8.46 -21.92 18.59
N PHE A 16 -9.14 -22.20 19.68
CA PHE A 16 -10.34 -21.49 20.09
C PHE A 16 -10.06 -20.02 20.42
N GLU A 17 -8.95 -19.74 21.14
CA GLU A 17 -8.51 -18.37 21.43
C GLU A 17 -8.12 -17.60 20.16
N ILE A 18 -7.43 -18.25 19.22
CA ILE A 18 -7.12 -17.67 17.90
C ILE A 18 -8.40 -17.41 17.09
N ALA A 19 -9.36 -18.33 17.13
CA ALA A 19 -10.64 -18.17 16.45
C ALA A 19 -11.49 -17.04 17.09
N ARG A 20 -11.41 -16.89 18.40
CA ARG A 20 -12.09 -15.83 19.17
C ARG A 20 -11.45 -14.46 18.95
N SER A 21 -10.14 -14.38 18.86
CA SER A 21 -9.42 -13.14 18.53
C SER A 21 -9.63 -12.71 17.05
N LYS A 22 -9.96 -13.66 16.16
CA LYS A 22 -10.37 -13.40 14.77
C LYS A 22 -11.84 -13.03 14.58
N LYS A 23 -12.71 -13.25 15.58
CA LYS A 23 -14.04 -12.66 15.58
C LYS A 23 -13.85 -11.18 15.83
N GLY A 24 -13.86 -10.39 14.76
CA GLY A 24 -13.96 -8.94 14.85
C GLY A 24 -15.03 -8.59 15.88
N GLU A 25 -14.72 -7.62 16.70
CA GLU A 25 -15.64 -7.10 17.71
C GLU A 25 -17.03 -6.99 17.10
N GLY A 26 -18.04 -7.59 17.74
CA GLY A 26 -19.41 -7.52 17.31
C GLY A 26 -19.91 -6.07 17.25
N PHE A 27 -21.20 -5.84 17.11
CA PHE A 27 -21.76 -4.50 17.12
C PHE A 27 -21.30 -3.71 18.35
N VAL A 28 -20.67 -2.56 18.12
CA VAL A 28 -20.20 -1.66 19.18
C VAL A 28 -21.24 -0.56 19.33
N PRO A 29 -21.75 -0.30 20.56
CA PRO A 29 -22.75 0.73 20.78
C PRO A 29 -22.18 2.13 20.50
N MET A 30 -22.99 3.01 19.89
CA MET A 30 -22.61 4.38 19.55
C MET A 30 -22.09 5.15 20.77
N SER A 31 -22.63 4.88 21.97
CA SER A 31 -22.19 5.50 23.21
C SER A 31 -20.72 5.31 23.54
N SER A 32 -20.09 4.22 23.06
CA SER A 32 -18.64 3.99 23.21
C SER A 32 -17.80 4.52 22.04
N ILE A 33 -18.42 4.83 20.92
CA ILE A 33 -17.76 5.35 19.71
C ILE A 33 -17.66 6.87 19.75
N VAL A 34 -18.74 7.56 20.14
CA VAL A 34 -18.84 9.03 20.12
C VAL A 34 -17.74 9.72 20.93
N PRO A 35 -17.41 9.29 22.17
CA PRO A 35 -16.32 9.94 22.91
C PRO A 35 -14.98 9.90 22.19
N ARG A 36 -14.60 8.74 21.59
CA ARG A 36 -13.37 8.59 20.82
C ARG A 36 -13.35 9.46 19.55
N ALA A 37 -14.52 9.57 18.89
CA ALA A 37 -14.65 10.44 17.73
C ALA A 37 -14.47 11.91 18.11
N PHE A 38 -15.02 12.32 19.24
CA PHE A 38 -14.90 13.68 19.75
C PHE A 38 -13.44 14.01 20.12
N GLU A 39 -12.76 13.14 20.85
CA GLU A 39 -11.31 13.29 21.14
C GLU A 39 -10.46 13.43 19.86
N ARG A 40 -10.84 12.70 18.79
CA ARG A 40 -10.16 12.82 17.51
C ARG A 40 -10.40 14.21 16.88
N ILE A 41 -11.62 14.74 16.98
CA ILE A 41 -11.94 16.08 16.49
C ILE A 41 -11.16 17.15 17.26
N GLU A 42 -11.07 17.05 18.57
CA GLU A 42 -10.29 17.97 19.40
C GLU A 42 -8.80 17.97 19.03
N LYS A 43 -8.20 16.79 18.86
CA LYS A 43 -6.81 16.66 18.39
C LYS A 43 -6.57 17.26 17.00
N LEU A 44 -7.52 17.10 16.08
CA LEU A 44 -7.44 17.70 14.74
C LEU A 44 -7.56 19.23 14.80
N PHE A 45 -8.45 19.73 15.66
CA PHE A 45 -8.64 21.17 15.87
C PHE A 45 -7.37 21.84 16.44
N GLU A 46 -6.70 21.19 17.38
CA GLU A 46 -5.46 21.69 17.98
C GLU A 46 -4.30 21.75 16.97
N ARG A 47 -4.20 20.75 16.08
CA ARG A 47 -3.09 20.64 15.11
C ARG A 47 -3.12 21.71 14.02
N LYS A 48 -4.30 22.21 13.65
CA LYS A 48 -4.50 23.18 12.56
C LYS A 48 -3.85 22.80 11.22
N GLU A 49 -3.58 21.52 11.01
CA GLU A 49 -2.99 21.00 9.78
C GLU A 49 -4.07 20.85 8.71
N HIS A 50 -3.82 21.38 7.51
CA HIS A 50 -4.75 21.22 6.38
C HIS A 50 -4.75 19.78 5.82
N ILE A 51 -3.64 19.05 5.96
CA ILE A 51 -3.47 17.68 5.49
C ILE A 51 -3.36 16.79 6.72
N THR A 52 -4.39 15.98 6.96
CA THR A 52 -4.49 15.09 8.13
C THR A 52 -4.17 13.64 7.80
N GLY A 53 -4.22 13.30 6.52
CA GLY A 53 -3.86 12.00 5.96
C GLY A 53 -2.49 11.99 5.30
N VAL A 54 -2.24 10.98 4.46
CA VAL A 54 -1.01 10.86 3.66
C VAL A 54 -1.05 11.89 2.53
N ALA A 55 -0.11 12.83 2.53
CA ALA A 55 0.01 13.81 1.45
C ALA A 55 0.38 13.13 0.13
N THR A 56 -0.29 13.52 -0.95
CA THR A 56 -0.04 12.98 -2.30
C THR A 56 1.09 13.70 -3.02
N GLY A 57 1.42 14.92 -2.58
CA GLY A 57 2.33 15.84 -3.25
C GLY A 57 1.70 16.64 -4.38
N PHE A 58 0.39 16.50 -4.61
CA PHE A 58 -0.40 17.30 -5.53
C PHE A 58 -1.27 18.25 -4.72
N THR A 59 -0.88 19.52 -4.65
CA THR A 59 -1.47 20.52 -3.75
C THR A 59 -2.98 20.60 -3.85
N ASP A 60 -3.53 20.67 -5.07
CA ASP A 60 -4.98 20.78 -5.27
C ASP A 60 -5.71 19.51 -4.80
N LEU A 61 -5.12 18.32 -5.05
CA LEU A 61 -5.68 17.05 -4.58
C LEU A 61 -5.62 16.98 -3.05
N ASP A 62 -4.51 17.37 -2.46
CA ASP A 62 -4.32 17.38 -1.01
C ASP A 62 -5.30 18.35 -0.32
N HIS A 63 -5.57 19.51 -0.92
CA HIS A 63 -6.58 20.44 -0.42
C HIS A 63 -8.01 19.87 -0.52
N MET A 64 -8.31 19.11 -1.59
CA MET A 64 -9.63 18.51 -1.78
C MET A 64 -9.90 17.33 -0.85
N THR A 65 -8.86 16.54 -0.53
CA THR A 65 -8.99 15.28 0.21
C THR A 65 -8.52 15.37 1.65
N ALA A 66 -7.81 16.44 2.03
CA ALA A 66 -7.02 16.54 3.25
C ALA A 66 -5.96 15.41 3.37
N GLY A 67 -5.46 14.91 2.23
CA GLY A 67 -4.61 13.72 2.12
C GLY A 67 -5.41 12.42 2.21
N PHE A 68 -4.75 11.29 1.94
CA PHE A 68 -5.37 9.98 2.00
C PHE A 68 -5.54 9.53 3.45
N GLN A 69 -6.79 9.30 3.86
CA GLN A 69 -7.10 8.98 5.25
C GLN A 69 -6.81 7.50 5.57
N PRO A 70 -6.48 7.18 6.84
CA PRO A 70 -6.33 5.79 7.26
C PRO A 70 -7.59 4.96 6.97
N SER A 71 -7.41 3.76 6.45
CA SER A 71 -8.46 2.80 6.07
C SER A 71 -9.24 3.16 4.80
N ASP A 72 -8.91 4.23 4.10
CA ASP A 72 -9.54 4.54 2.82
C ASP A 72 -9.07 3.58 1.72
N LEU A 73 -10.00 3.21 0.85
CA LEU A 73 -9.73 2.57 -0.43
C LEU A 73 -9.82 3.62 -1.54
N ILE A 74 -8.66 3.93 -2.14
CA ILE A 74 -8.56 4.93 -3.19
C ILE A 74 -8.37 4.21 -4.52
N ILE A 75 -9.26 4.49 -5.49
CA ILE A 75 -9.20 3.87 -6.81
C ILE A 75 -8.77 4.91 -7.84
N LEU A 76 -7.60 4.68 -8.43
CA LEU A 76 -7.09 5.47 -9.55
C LEU A 76 -7.42 4.76 -10.87
N ALA A 77 -8.35 5.30 -11.63
CA ALA A 77 -8.76 4.76 -12.92
C ALA A 77 -8.26 5.63 -14.07
N GLY A 78 -7.95 5.00 -15.20
CA GLY A 78 -7.52 5.68 -16.41
C GLY A 78 -7.39 4.71 -17.57
N ARG A 79 -7.54 5.22 -18.80
CA ARG A 79 -7.29 4.43 -20.02
C ARG A 79 -5.81 4.02 -20.07
N PRO A 80 -5.46 2.94 -20.78
CA PRO A 80 -4.07 2.56 -21.00
C PRO A 80 -3.24 3.76 -21.52
N SER A 81 -2.00 3.84 -21.09
CA SER A 81 -1.04 4.90 -21.46
C SER A 81 -1.37 6.33 -21.00
N MET A 82 -2.40 6.54 -20.18
CA MET A 82 -2.74 7.87 -19.64
C MET A 82 -1.91 8.27 -18.40
N GLY A 83 -0.92 7.49 -18.02
CA GLY A 83 -0.01 7.85 -16.91
C GLY A 83 -0.46 7.42 -15.53
N LYS A 84 -1.41 6.46 -15.40
CA LYS A 84 -1.88 5.92 -14.11
C LYS A 84 -0.72 5.51 -13.20
N THR A 85 0.15 4.61 -13.65
CA THR A 85 1.35 4.17 -12.90
C THR A 85 2.28 5.33 -12.57
N ALA A 86 2.48 6.29 -13.51
CA ALA A 86 3.34 7.45 -13.26
C ALA A 86 2.79 8.33 -12.13
N LEU A 87 1.49 8.58 -12.12
CA LEU A 87 0.83 9.36 -11.07
C LEU A 87 0.94 8.64 -9.72
N ALA A 88 0.63 7.33 -9.68
CA ALA A 88 0.74 6.52 -8.47
C ALA A 88 2.19 6.53 -7.91
N MET A 89 3.19 6.35 -8.79
CA MET A 89 4.61 6.38 -8.36
C MET A 89 5.06 7.75 -7.88
N ASN A 90 4.52 8.85 -8.41
CA ASN A 90 4.81 10.19 -7.90
C ASN A 90 4.25 10.37 -6.48
N MET A 91 3.05 9.86 -6.20
CA MET A 91 2.48 9.85 -4.84
C MET A 91 3.32 8.99 -3.89
N VAL A 92 3.76 7.79 -4.34
CA VAL A 92 4.67 6.92 -3.58
C VAL A 92 5.98 7.64 -3.24
N GLN A 93 6.58 8.33 -4.22
CA GLN A 93 7.81 9.10 -4.01
C GLN A 93 7.59 10.21 -2.98
N HIS A 94 6.49 10.94 -3.09
CA HIS A 94 6.18 12.00 -2.13
C HIS A 94 6.02 11.44 -0.72
N ALA A 95 5.18 10.43 -0.54
CA ALA A 95 4.94 9.80 0.76
C ALA A 95 6.22 9.23 1.38
N ALA A 96 7.07 8.55 0.58
CA ALA A 96 8.26 7.92 1.12
C ALA A 96 9.45 8.88 1.32
N ILE A 97 9.61 9.88 0.44
CA ILE A 97 10.78 10.76 0.46
C ILE A 97 10.51 12.01 1.31
N VAL A 98 9.33 12.63 1.19
CA VAL A 98 8.99 13.87 1.89
C VAL A 98 8.41 13.55 3.26
N GLU A 99 7.36 12.74 3.31
CA GLU A 99 6.67 12.37 4.56
C GLU A 99 7.41 11.29 5.36
N LYS A 100 8.48 10.70 4.80
CA LYS A 100 9.27 9.61 5.42
C LYS A 100 8.44 8.39 5.80
N MET A 101 7.30 8.21 5.15
CA MET A 101 6.37 7.12 5.40
C MET A 101 6.80 5.84 4.67
N PRO A 102 6.78 4.68 5.32
CA PRO A 102 6.99 3.41 4.63
C PRO A 102 5.83 3.09 3.68
N VAL A 103 6.14 2.75 2.44
CA VAL A 103 5.18 2.47 1.38
C VAL A 103 5.45 1.09 0.79
N ALA A 104 4.40 0.27 0.63
CA ALA A 104 4.46 -0.99 -0.10
C ALA A 104 3.83 -0.83 -1.49
N VAL A 105 4.50 -1.32 -2.52
CA VAL A 105 4.02 -1.33 -3.89
C VAL A 105 3.97 -2.76 -4.39
N PHE A 106 2.78 -3.27 -4.68
CA PHE A 106 2.57 -4.51 -5.41
C PHE A 106 2.41 -4.19 -6.90
N SER A 107 3.42 -4.54 -7.68
CA SER A 107 3.45 -4.26 -9.12
C SER A 107 3.17 -5.53 -9.91
N LEU A 108 1.97 -5.65 -10.44
CA LEU A 108 1.55 -6.84 -11.18
C LEU A 108 1.80 -6.70 -12.70
N GLU A 109 2.15 -5.51 -13.17
CA GLU A 109 2.39 -5.22 -14.59
C GLU A 109 3.87 -5.00 -14.90
N MET A 110 4.57 -4.30 -14.02
CA MET A 110 5.96 -3.88 -14.27
C MET A 110 6.91 -4.52 -13.28
N SER A 111 8.14 -4.87 -13.73
CA SER A 111 9.18 -5.33 -12.83
C SER A 111 9.67 -4.23 -11.88
N MET A 112 10.19 -4.63 -10.72
CA MET A 112 10.77 -3.71 -9.74
C MET A 112 11.89 -2.86 -10.34
N ASP A 113 12.71 -3.42 -11.23
CA ASP A 113 13.79 -2.70 -11.90
C ASP A 113 13.24 -1.57 -12.81
N GLN A 114 12.14 -1.84 -13.52
CA GLN A 114 11.50 -0.83 -14.38
C GLN A 114 10.90 0.31 -13.54
N LEU A 115 10.30 0.01 -12.39
CA LEU A 115 9.78 1.02 -11.47
C LEU A 115 10.92 1.83 -10.85
N ALA A 116 11.98 1.18 -10.39
CA ALA A 116 13.16 1.85 -9.83
C ALA A 116 13.79 2.80 -10.85
N LEU A 117 13.94 2.35 -12.10
CA LEU A 117 14.46 3.18 -13.19
C LEU A 117 13.58 4.40 -13.47
N ARG A 118 12.25 4.22 -13.48
CA ARG A 118 11.30 5.35 -13.64
C ARG A 118 11.41 6.34 -12.50
N MET A 119 11.53 5.89 -11.26
CA MET A 119 11.69 6.75 -10.09
C MET A 119 13.03 7.52 -10.14
N LEU A 120 14.12 6.85 -10.52
CA LEU A 120 15.42 7.50 -10.75
C LEU A 120 15.34 8.60 -11.81
N CYS A 121 14.67 8.32 -12.94
CA CYS A 121 14.46 9.31 -14.00
C CYS A 121 13.66 10.51 -13.49
N SER A 122 12.60 10.26 -12.74
CA SER A 122 11.71 11.28 -12.20
C SER A 122 12.46 12.21 -11.23
N ILE A 123 13.11 11.66 -10.21
CA ILE A 123 13.83 12.41 -9.18
C ILE A 123 15.05 13.11 -9.77
N GLY A 124 15.81 12.42 -10.63
CA GLY A 124 16.99 12.97 -11.30
C GLY A 124 16.67 13.96 -12.41
N ARG A 125 15.39 14.09 -12.80
CA ARG A 125 14.95 14.88 -13.97
C ARG A 125 15.74 14.53 -15.23
N VAL A 126 15.99 13.24 -15.43
CA VAL A 126 16.69 12.69 -16.58
C VAL A 126 15.70 11.99 -17.50
N ASP A 127 15.82 12.26 -18.78
CA ASP A 127 14.98 11.63 -19.79
C ASP A 127 15.19 10.11 -19.82
N SER A 128 14.13 9.36 -19.61
CA SER A 128 14.15 7.89 -19.60
C SER A 128 14.61 7.28 -20.91
N GLN A 129 14.34 7.93 -22.05
CA GLN A 129 14.79 7.47 -23.36
C GLN A 129 16.31 7.52 -23.47
N ARG A 130 16.95 8.53 -22.89
CA ARG A 130 18.43 8.61 -22.86
C ARG A 130 19.05 7.48 -22.05
N ILE A 131 18.43 7.11 -20.94
CA ILE A 131 18.90 5.99 -20.12
C ILE A 131 18.75 4.68 -20.92
N ARG A 132 17.59 4.44 -21.52
CA ARG A 132 17.32 3.23 -22.33
C ARG A 132 18.24 3.07 -23.53
N THR A 133 18.65 4.17 -24.15
CA THR A 133 19.54 4.16 -25.34
C THR A 133 21.00 4.32 -25.00
N GLY A 134 21.37 4.44 -23.73
CA GLY A 134 22.77 4.68 -23.29
C GLY A 134 23.32 6.07 -23.66
N ARG A 135 22.45 7.01 -24.10
CA ARG A 135 22.87 8.35 -24.56
C ARG A 135 22.83 9.40 -23.45
N LEU A 136 23.34 9.03 -22.27
CA LEU A 136 23.44 9.96 -21.13
C LEU A 136 24.47 11.06 -21.40
N LYS A 137 24.13 12.28 -21.01
CA LYS A 137 25.06 13.41 -21.01
C LYS A 137 25.89 13.42 -19.74
N LYS A 138 27.09 13.98 -19.75
CA LYS A 138 27.94 14.11 -18.54
C LYS A 138 27.20 14.77 -17.37
N ARG A 139 26.35 15.74 -17.64
CA ARG A 139 25.52 16.43 -16.63
C ARG A 139 24.40 15.57 -16.01
N ASP A 140 24.03 14.48 -16.64
CA ASP A 140 22.96 13.61 -16.15
C ASP A 140 23.45 12.71 -14.98
N TRP A 141 24.75 12.39 -14.95
CA TRP A 141 25.35 11.52 -13.94
C TRP A 141 25.24 12.06 -12.50
N PRO A 142 25.61 13.30 -12.20
CA PRO A 142 25.44 13.85 -10.84
C PRO A 142 23.99 13.82 -10.37
N ASN A 143 23.04 14.07 -11.28
CA ASN A 143 21.62 14.05 -10.96
C ASN A 143 21.13 12.62 -10.64
N LEU A 144 21.58 11.61 -11.40
CA LEU A 144 21.27 10.21 -11.14
C LEU A 144 21.89 9.75 -9.83
N THR A 145 23.17 10.10 -9.56
CA THR A 145 23.84 9.75 -8.30
C THR A 145 23.08 10.33 -7.09
N ARG A 146 22.65 11.61 -7.17
CA ARG A 146 21.82 12.21 -6.13
C ARG A 146 20.48 11.50 -5.98
N ALA A 147 19.81 11.18 -7.09
CA ALA A 147 18.53 10.46 -7.08
C ALA A 147 18.67 9.06 -6.47
N THR A 148 19.78 8.37 -6.74
CA THR A 148 20.10 7.07 -6.14
C THR A 148 20.22 7.19 -4.62
N GLY A 149 20.94 8.18 -4.10
CA GLY A 149 21.02 8.40 -2.66
C GLY A 149 19.65 8.64 -2.02
N ILE A 150 18.83 9.52 -2.62
CA ILE A 150 17.48 9.81 -2.13
C ILE A 150 16.60 8.56 -2.09
N LEU A 151 16.65 7.74 -3.16
CA LEU A 151 15.83 6.50 -3.24
C LEU A 151 16.33 5.41 -2.31
N SER A 152 17.64 5.30 -2.10
CA SER A 152 18.22 4.32 -1.16
C SER A 152 17.81 4.59 0.29
N ASP A 153 17.61 5.85 0.64
CA ASP A 153 17.15 6.25 1.97
C ASP A 153 15.62 6.17 2.13
N ALA A 154 14.89 6.07 1.01
CA ALA A 154 13.43 6.01 1.03
C ALA A 154 12.92 4.61 1.39
N ARG A 155 11.95 4.55 2.31
CA ARG A 155 11.33 3.29 2.74
C ARG A 155 10.23 2.84 1.76
N ILE A 156 10.64 2.46 0.54
CA ILE A 156 9.76 1.93 -0.50
C ILE A 156 10.05 0.44 -0.65
N PHE A 157 9.03 -0.39 -0.46
CA PHE A 157 9.10 -1.84 -0.58
C PHE A 157 8.31 -2.26 -1.82
N ILE A 158 8.96 -2.91 -2.78
CA ILE A 158 8.33 -3.32 -4.05
C ILE A 158 8.29 -4.84 -4.11
N ASP A 159 7.13 -5.37 -4.49
CA ASP A 159 6.91 -6.78 -4.78
C ASP A 159 6.31 -6.88 -6.18
N ASP A 160 7.03 -7.50 -7.10
CA ASP A 160 6.62 -7.74 -8.49
C ASP A 160 6.34 -9.23 -8.77
N SER A 161 6.08 -10.01 -7.72
CA SER A 161 5.75 -11.42 -7.85
C SER A 161 4.45 -11.60 -8.66
N ALA A 162 4.52 -12.39 -9.71
CA ALA A 162 3.34 -12.68 -10.53
C ALA A 162 2.33 -13.56 -9.78
N GLY A 163 1.03 -13.29 -10.00
CA GLY A 163 -0.03 -14.14 -9.50
C GLY A 163 -0.30 -14.05 -7.99
N LEU A 164 0.17 -12.98 -7.33
CA LEU A 164 -0.09 -12.76 -5.90
C LEU A 164 -1.59 -12.70 -5.61
N SER A 165 -2.05 -13.54 -4.70
CA SER A 165 -3.41 -13.50 -4.19
C SER A 165 -3.60 -12.35 -3.19
N VAL A 166 -4.85 -11.93 -2.98
CA VAL A 166 -5.20 -10.91 -1.95
C VAL A 166 -4.74 -11.33 -0.56
N LEU A 167 -4.82 -12.62 -0.25
CA LEU A 167 -4.39 -13.15 1.06
C LEU A 167 -2.89 -13.03 1.25
N GLU A 168 -2.09 -13.31 0.23
CA GLU A 168 -0.63 -13.15 0.28
C GLU A 168 -0.23 -11.69 0.37
N MET A 169 -0.84 -10.79 -0.43
CA MET A 169 -0.62 -9.34 -0.32
C MET A 169 -0.93 -8.84 1.09
N ARG A 170 -2.06 -9.28 1.66
CA ARG A 170 -2.46 -8.93 3.02
C ARG A 170 -1.46 -9.44 4.07
N ALA A 171 -0.96 -10.66 3.92
CA ALA A 171 0.04 -11.22 4.84
C ALA A 171 1.35 -10.43 4.79
N LYS A 172 1.85 -10.13 3.56
CA LYS A 172 3.07 -9.33 3.35
C LYS A 172 2.90 -7.89 3.88
N ALA A 173 1.76 -7.24 3.60
CA ALA A 173 1.48 -5.89 4.10
C ALA A 173 1.39 -5.84 5.63
N ARG A 174 0.78 -6.85 6.27
CA ARG A 174 0.73 -6.95 7.74
C ARG A 174 2.12 -7.11 8.35
N ARG A 175 2.97 -7.92 7.74
CA ARG A 175 4.36 -8.08 8.17
C ARG A 175 5.10 -6.75 8.08
N LEU A 176 5.04 -6.05 6.94
CA LEU A 176 5.64 -4.72 6.78
C LEU A 176 5.06 -3.70 7.77
N LYS A 177 3.76 -3.77 8.08
CA LYS A 177 3.16 -2.91 9.11
C LYS A 177 3.76 -3.15 10.48
N SER A 178 3.99 -4.41 10.85
CA SER A 178 4.60 -4.77 12.13
C SER A 178 6.09 -4.40 12.22
N GLU A 179 6.84 -4.57 11.13
CA GLU A 179 8.30 -4.39 11.11
C GLU A 179 8.70 -2.92 10.85
N HIS A 180 7.94 -2.20 10.05
CA HIS A 180 8.32 -0.88 9.51
C HIS A 180 7.27 0.21 9.68
N ASP A 181 6.15 -0.07 10.34
CA ASP A 181 5.01 0.85 10.48
C ASP A 181 4.45 1.35 9.13
N LEU A 182 4.19 0.41 8.23
CA LEU A 182 3.67 0.68 6.89
C LEU A 182 2.47 1.64 6.91
N GLY A 183 2.53 2.72 6.11
CA GLY A 183 1.49 3.75 6.06
C GLY A 183 0.65 3.74 4.79
N LEU A 184 1.19 3.28 3.66
CA LEU A 184 0.50 3.27 2.37
C LEU A 184 0.76 1.96 1.63
N VAL A 185 -0.28 1.42 1.01
CA VAL A 185 -0.19 0.26 0.09
C VAL A 185 -0.68 0.68 -1.28
N VAL A 186 0.09 0.40 -2.31
CA VAL A 186 -0.26 0.64 -3.72
C VAL A 186 -0.27 -0.69 -4.46
N ILE A 187 -1.31 -0.92 -5.26
CA ILE A 187 -1.45 -2.11 -6.11
C ILE A 187 -1.63 -1.65 -7.56
N ASP A 188 -0.70 -1.98 -8.43
CA ASP A 188 -0.75 -1.63 -9.85
C ASP A 188 -0.65 -2.91 -10.71
N TYR A 189 -1.77 -3.38 -11.25
CA TYR A 189 -3.15 -2.94 -11.15
C TYR A 189 -4.11 -4.13 -10.91
N LEU A 190 -5.28 -3.84 -10.38
CA LEU A 190 -6.23 -4.84 -9.84
C LEU A 190 -6.67 -5.93 -10.83
N GLN A 191 -6.79 -5.64 -12.13
CA GLN A 191 -7.26 -6.61 -13.12
C GLN A 191 -6.30 -7.79 -13.34
N LEU A 192 -5.04 -7.67 -12.94
CA LEU A 192 -4.05 -8.77 -13.00
C LEU A 192 -4.05 -9.66 -11.76
N MET A 193 -4.86 -9.34 -10.77
CA MET A 193 -4.99 -10.18 -9.57
C MET A 193 -5.72 -11.47 -9.92
N PRO A 194 -5.24 -12.62 -9.43
CA PRO A 194 -5.93 -13.89 -9.63
C PRO A 194 -7.29 -13.84 -8.93
N VAL A 195 -8.36 -14.07 -9.69
CA VAL A 195 -9.71 -14.22 -9.15
C VAL A 195 -9.84 -15.65 -8.61
N SER A 196 -10.08 -15.79 -7.32
CA SER A 196 -10.39 -17.10 -6.75
C SER A 196 -11.74 -17.58 -7.30
N TYR A 197 -11.73 -18.56 -8.17
CA TYR A 197 -12.92 -19.14 -8.82
C TYR A 197 -13.95 -19.74 -7.87
N THR A 198 -13.71 -19.75 -6.57
CA THR A 198 -14.63 -20.32 -5.59
C THR A 198 -15.97 -19.58 -5.48
N HIS A 199 -16.05 -18.32 -5.92
CA HIS A 199 -17.29 -17.55 -5.90
C HIS A 199 -18.08 -17.54 -7.22
N LEU A 200 -17.47 -17.91 -8.36
CA LEU A 200 -18.16 -17.90 -9.66
C LEU A 200 -19.02 -19.16 -9.90
N ARG A 201 -18.70 -20.29 -9.27
CA ARG A 201 -19.51 -21.52 -9.40
C ARG A 201 -20.87 -21.47 -8.70
N ALA A 202 -21.11 -20.50 -7.81
CA ALA A 202 -22.39 -20.40 -7.10
C ALA A 202 -23.51 -19.76 -7.93
N HIS A 203 -23.19 -19.09 -9.05
CA HIS A 203 -24.19 -18.42 -9.89
C HIS A 203 -24.53 -19.15 -11.20
N GLU A 204 -23.74 -20.13 -11.65
CA GLU A 204 -24.00 -20.85 -12.91
C GLU A 204 -24.84 -22.14 -12.75
N THR A 205 -25.13 -22.56 -11.54
CA THR A 205 -25.92 -23.82 -11.29
C THR A 205 -27.43 -23.61 -11.10
N LYS A 206 -27.97 -22.43 -11.45
CA LYS A 206 -29.44 -22.17 -11.37
C LYS A 206 -30.07 -21.77 -12.71
N ALA A 207 -29.50 -22.22 -13.82
CA ALA A 207 -30.16 -22.10 -15.13
C ALA A 207 -30.11 -23.44 -15.86
N ASN A 208 -30.97 -24.38 -15.45
CA ASN A 208 -31.55 -25.47 -16.23
C ASN A 208 -32.83 -25.95 -15.56
#